data_7fbbccea65bd7e56191ed38b6b33a813
#
_entry.id   7fbbccea65bd7e56191ed38b6b33a813
#
_cell.length_a   1.000
_cell.length_b   1.000
_cell.length_c   1.000
_cell.angle_alpha   90.00
_cell.angle_beta   90.00
_cell.angle_gamma   90.00
#
_symmetry.space_group_name_H-M   'P 1'
#
loop_
_entity.id
_entity.type
_entity.pdbx_description
1 polymer ?
#
loop_
_entity_poly.entity_id
_entity_poly.type
_entity_poly.pdbx_seq_one_letter_code
_entity_poly.pdbx_strand_id
1 'polypeptide(L)'
;KESSAASDVYKRQLWLDSQTFGTMLLALSLTSWTGTSRLVRGEVLRIKNEEFVLAARTLGVPQSKIILKHLVPNAMSIVIVGATFDIPGFIFSEAFLSYMGLGLKPPEVSWGIMSSEAQQQLMFHPYQLFFPTLMIALTMLSFTLLGDGLRDALDPKLRK
;
A
#
# COMPACT_ATOMS: atom_id res chain seq x y z
N LYS A 1 -34.30 -18.69 -26.94
CA LYS A 1 -32.92 -19.18 -26.86
C LYS A 1 -31.84 -18.09 -27.08
N GLU A 2 -32.12 -17.10 -27.94
CA GLU A 2 -31.15 -15.99 -28.20
C GLU A 2 -31.02 -15.03 -27.01
N SER A 3 -32.12 -14.78 -26.31
CA SER A 3 -32.10 -13.90 -25.10
C SER A 3 -31.27 -14.49 -23.95
N SER A 4 -31.23 -15.83 -23.80
CA SER A 4 -30.45 -16.51 -22.79
C SER A 4 -28.94 -16.45 -23.14
N ALA A 5 -28.59 -16.68 -24.40
CA ALA A 5 -27.20 -16.63 -24.85
C ALA A 5 -26.60 -15.20 -24.75
N ALA A 6 -27.35 -14.18 -25.09
CA ALA A 6 -26.96 -12.79 -24.94
C ALA A 6 -26.78 -12.41 -23.46
N SER A 7 -27.67 -12.90 -22.59
CA SER A 7 -27.54 -12.70 -21.13
C SER A 7 -26.29 -13.40 -20.55
N ASP A 8 -25.95 -14.58 -21.05
CA ASP A 8 -24.78 -15.33 -20.57
C ASP A 8 -23.46 -14.74 -21.10
N VAL A 9 -23.46 -14.23 -22.33
CA VAL A 9 -22.33 -13.47 -22.88
C VAL A 9 -22.14 -12.18 -22.10
N TYR A 10 -23.23 -11.45 -21.79
CA TYR A 10 -23.17 -10.22 -20.99
C TYR A 10 -22.68 -10.48 -19.56
N LYS A 11 -23.13 -11.57 -18.92
CA LYS A 11 -22.66 -11.98 -17.60
C LYS A 11 -21.17 -12.38 -17.62
N ARG A 12 -20.71 -13.11 -18.65
CA ARG A 12 -19.30 -13.41 -18.82
C ARG A 12 -18.46 -12.17 -19.07
N GLN A 13 -18.96 -11.22 -19.83
CA GLN A 13 -18.29 -9.95 -20.10
C GLN A 13 -18.19 -9.10 -18.83
N LEU A 14 -19.25 -9.07 -18.00
CA LEU A 14 -19.22 -8.47 -16.67
C LEU A 14 -18.23 -9.16 -15.72
N TRP A 15 -18.08 -10.49 -15.81
CA TRP A 15 -17.12 -11.24 -15.00
C TRP A 15 -15.68 -11.06 -15.47
N LEU A 16 -15.45 -10.98 -16.76
CA LEU A 16 -14.12 -10.72 -17.36
C LEU A 16 -13.73 -9.24 -17.29
N ASP A 17 -14.71 -8.36 -17.27
CA ASP A 17 -14.53 -6.90 -17.20
C ASP A 17 -14.54 -6.37 -15.75
N SER A 18 -14.67 -7.28 -14.77
CA SER A 18 -14.64 -6.93 -13.36
C SER A 18 -13.22 -6.60 -12.89
N GLN A 19 -12.67 -5.52 -13.43
CA GLN A 19 -11.62 -4.77 -12.75
C GLN A 19 -12.29 -4.08 -11.55
N THR A 20 -12.73 -4.94 -10.63
CA THR A 20 -13.39 -4.54 -9.41
C THR A 20 -12.31 -4.10 -8.43
N PHE A 21 -12.66 -3.15 -7.56
CA PHE A 21 -11.81 -2.71 -6.45
C PHE A 21 -11.12 -3.89 -5.72
N GLY A 22 -11.85 -5.01 -5.54
CA GLY A 22 -11.32 -6.22 -4.91
C GLY A 22 -10.18 -6.90 -5.68
N THR A 23 -10.26 -6.99 -7.00
CA THR A 23 -9.18 -7.61 -7.82
C THR A 23 -7.93 -6.74 -7.83
N MET A 24 -8.09 -5.44 -7.87
CA MET A 24 -6.98 -4.48 -7.77
C MET A 24 -6.32 -4.53 -6.40
N LEU A 25 -7.12 -4.57 -5.32
CA LEU A 25 -6.63 -4.74 -3.96
C LEU A 25 -5.80 -6.03 -3.80
N LEU A 26 -6.31 -7.16 -4.31
CA LEU A 26 -5.58 -8.43 -4.28
C LEU A 26 -4.26 -8.35 -5.06
N ALA A 27 -4.27 -7.78 -6.26
CA ALA A 27 -3.05 -7.66 -7.07
C ALA A 27 -1.98 -6.79 -6.39
N LEU A 28 -2.36 -5.62 -5.87
CA LEU A 28 -1.46 -4.73 -5.14
C LEU A 28 -0.95 -5.36 -3.84
N SER A 29 -1.83 -6.05 -3.09
CA SER A 29 -1.46 -6.73 -1.84
C SER A 29 -0.47 -7.87 -2.07
N LEU A 30 -0.68 -8.69 -3.10
CA LEU A 30 0.23 -9.79 -3.44
C LEU A 30 1.61 -9.26 -3.88
N THR A 31 1.63 -8.17 -4.62
CA THR A 31 2.88 -7.56 -5.09
C THR A 31 3.68 -6.95 -3.94
N SER A 32 3.01 -6.23 -3.02
CA SER A 32 3.66 -5.58 -1.88
C SER A 32 4.11 -6.54 -0.79
N TRP A 33 3.39 -7.67 -0.64
CA TRP A 33 3.73 -8.70 0.38
C TRP A 33 5.19 -9.12 0.34
N THR A 34 5.76 -9.31 -0.87
CA THR A 34 7.15 -9.75 -1.03
C THR A 34 8.16 -8.72 -0.55
N GLY A 35 7.89 -7.44 -0.75
CA GLY A 35 8.72 -6.33 -0.26
C GLY A 35 8.70 -6.23 1.26
N THR A 36 7.51 -6.15 1.82
CA THR A 36 7.28 -6.04 3.27
C THR A 36 7.84 -7.24 4.03
N SER A 37 7.67 -8.47 3.51
CA SER A 37 8.20 -9.66 4.15
C SER A 37 9.73 -9.70 4.19
N ARG A 38 10.41 -9.20 3.16
CA ARG A 38 11.89 -9.07 3.16
C ARG A 38 12.35 -8.03 4.17
N LEU A 39 11.66 -6.89 4.25
CA LEU A 39 11.96 -5.82 5.19
C LEU A 39 11.81 -6.32 6.64
N VAL A 40 10.70 -6.95 6.98
CA VAL A 40 10.46 -7.53 8.31
C VAL A 40 11.47 -8.60 8.65
N ARG A 41 11.79 -9.50 7.70
CA ARG A 41 12.82 -10.53 7.90
C ARG A 41 14.18 -9.91 8.19
N GLY A 42 14.60 -8.90 7.44
CA GLY A 42 15.87 -8.20 7.66
C GLY A 42 15.94 -7.60 9.06
N GLU A 43 14.87 -6.95 9.50
CA GLU A 43 14.79 -6.34 10.82
C GLU A 43 14.81 -7.37 11.95
N VAL A 44 14.05 -8.46 11.83
CA VAL A 44 14.07 -9.55 12.80
C VAL A 44 15.46 -10.18 12.93
N LEU A 45 16.17 -10.35 11.80
CA LEU A 45 17.56 -10.86 11.83
C LEU A 45 18.52 -9.87 12.50
N ARG A 46 18.33 -8.57 12.32
CA ARG A 46 19.11 -7.53 13.00
C ARG A 46 18.86 -7.58 14.51
N ILE A 47 17.60 -7.50 14.93
CA ILE A 47 17.22 -7.48 16.36
C ILE A 47 17.64 -8.77 17.07
N LYS A 48 17.60 -9.91 16.39
CA LYS A 48 18.02 -11.21 16.97
C LYS A 48 19.49 -11.21 17.47
N ASN A 49 20.32 -10.38 16.88
CA ASN A 49 21.76 -10.28 17.21
C ASN A 49 22.09 -9.12 18.17
N GLU A 50 21.08 -8.37 18.62
CA GLU A 50 21.26 -7.31 19.61
C GLU A 50 21.61 -7.88 20.99
N GLU A 51 22.44 -7.14 21.74
CA GLU A 51 22.97 -7.59 23.04
C GLU A 51 21.89 -7.97 24.04
N PHE A 52 20.77 -7.23 24.08
CA PHE A 52 19.68 -7.54 25.01
C PHE A 52 18.98 -8.86 24.69
N VAL A 53 18.96 -9.28 23.43
CA VAL A 53 18.39 -10.58 23.00
C VAL A 53 19.36 -11.70 23.37
N LEU A 54 20.66 -11.48 23.17
CA LEU A 54 21.70 -12.44 23.55
C LEU A 54 21.73 -12.64 25.08
N ALA A 55 21.67 -11.56 25.85
CA ALA A 55 21.57 -11.63 27.31
C ALA A 55 20.32 -12.40 27.78
N ALA A 56 19.16 -12.15 27.18
CA ALA A 56 17.95 -12.89 27.51
C ALA A 56 18.06 -14.40 27.23
N ARG A 57 18.79 -14.78 26.18
CA ARG A 57 19.07 -16.18 25.86
C ARG A 57 19.99 -16.84 26.88
N THR A 58 21.07 -16.16 27.29
CA THR A 58 22.01 -16.68 28.29
C THR A 58 21.35 -16.88 29.67
N LEU A 59 20.34 -16.04 29.97
CA LEU A 59 19.51 -16.17 31.17
C LEU A 59 18.44 -17.27 31.07
N GLY A 60 18.41 -18.06 29.99
CA GLY A 60 17.46 -19.16 29.81
C GLY A 60 16.02 -18.76 29.53
N VAL A 61 15.76 -17.52 29.12
CA VAL A 61 14.40 -17.07 28.75
C VAL A 61 13.88 -17.88 27.55
N PRO A 62 12.67 -18.46 27.62
CA PRO A 62 12.14 -19.27 26.53
C PRO A 62 11.97 -18.42 25.24
N GLN A 63 12.25 -19.04 24.10
CA GLN A 63 12.31 -18.37 22.80
C GLN A 63 11.00 -17.67 22.43
N SER A 64 9.85 -18.27 22.77
CA SER A 64 8.54 -17.64 22.56
C SER A 64 8.40 -16.29 23.29
N LYS A 65 8.90 -16.21 24.51
CA LYS A 65 8.87 -14.98 25.31
C LYS A 65 9.80 -13.91 24.73
N ILE A 66 10.97 -14.31 24.22
CA ILE A 66 11.91 -13.40 23.51
C ILE A 66 11.22 -12.85 22.25
N ILE A 67 10.57 -13.70 21.46
CA ILE A 67 9.86 -13.26 20.25
C ILE A 67 8.77 -12.25 20.61
N LEU A 68 7.84 -12.61 21.50
CA LEU A 68 6.68 -11.79 21.79
C LEU A 68 7.03 -10.50 22.55
N LYS A 69 8.01 -10.52 23.44
CA LYS A 69 8.34 -9.38 24.30
C LYS A 69 9.40 -8.47 23.71
N HIS A 70 10.29 -8.98 22.86
CA HIS A 70 11.41 -8.21 22.34
C HIS A 70 11.43 -8.09 20.84
N LEU A 71 11.22 -9.18 20.06
CA LEU A 71 11.30 -9.11 18.61
C LEU A 71 10.09 -8.42 17.98
N VAL A 72 8.89 -8.87 18.34
CA VAL A 72 7.65 -8.35 17.74
C VAL A 72 7.47 -6.84 17.98
N PRO A 73 7.59 -6.29 19.22
CA PRO A 73 7.39 -4.86 19.42
C PRO A 73 8.40 -3.99 18.67
N ASN A 74 9.66 -4.42 18.61
CA ASN A 74 10.70 -3.67 17.89
C ASN A 74 10.54 -3.77 16.36
N ALA A 75 10.15 -4.94 15.84
CA ALA A 75 9.87 -5.12 14.43
C ALA A 75 8.60 -4.36 13.97
N MET A 76 7.60 -4.21 14.86
CA MET A 76 6.39 -3.44 14.54
C MET A 76 6.66 -1.98 14.24
N SER A 77 7.67 -1.36 14.87
CA SER A 77 8.04 0.02 14.59
C SER A 77 8.38 0.23 13.12
N ILE A 78 9.19 -0.66 12.54
CA ILE A 78 9.58 -0.54 11.13
C ILE A 78 8.43 -0.90 10.18
N VAL A 79 7.51 -1.80 10.61
CA VAL A 79 6.32 -2.13 9.83
C VAL A 79 5.37 -0.92 9.76
N ILE A 80 5.16 -0.23 10.89
CA ILE A 80 4.30 0.97 10.95
C ILE A 80 4.88 2.08 10.07
N VAL A 81 6.17 2.34 10.19
CA VAL A 81 6.87 3.34 9.35
C VAL A 81 6.80 2.93 7.88
N GLY A 82 7.08 1.67 7.55
CA GLY A 82 6.98 1.16 6.18
C GLY A 82 5.57 1.34 5.59
N ALA A 83 4.53 1.01 6.37
CA ALA A 83 3.14 1.15 5.92
C ALA A 83 2.76 2.60 5.57
N THR A 84 3.30 3.60 6.28
CA THR A 84 3.04 5.02 5.94
C THR A 84 3.66 5.43 4.61
N PHE A 85 4.77 4.83 4.19
CA PHE A 85 5.36 5.06 2.87
C PHE A 85 4.71 4.21 1.77
N ASP A 86 4.18 3.03 2.12
CA ASP A 86 3.47 2.17 1.15
C ASP A 86 2.14 2.80 0.69
N ILE A 87 1.43 3.54 1.57
CA ILE A 87 0.15 4.18 1.22
C ILE A 87 0.28 5.14 0.02
N PRO A 88 1.20 6.12 0.01
CA PRO A 88 1.44 6.96 -1.18
C PRO A 88 1.77 6.14 -2.43
N GLY A 89 2.58 5.09 -2.27
CA GLY A 89 2.93 4.18 -3.35
C GLY A 89 1.73 3.49 -3.99
N PHE A 90 0.77 3.04 -3.17
CA PHE A 90 -0.47 2.42 -3.65
C PHE A 90 -1.38 3.42 -4.36
N ILE A 91 -1.53 4.63 -3.81
CA ILE A 91 -2.32 5.71 -4.43
C ILE A 91 -1.74 6.06 -5.82
N PHE A 92 -0.41 6.20 -5.90
CA PHE A 92 0.26 6.46 -7.17
C PHE A 92 0.10 5.31 -8.16
N SER A 93 0.26 4.06 -7.70
CA SER A 93 0.11 2.86 -8.54
C SER A 93 -1.31 2.73 -9.09
N GLU A 94 -2.32 2.98 -8.26
CA GLU A 94 -3.73 3.00 -8.67
C GLU A 94 -3.95 4.10 -9.72
N ALA A 95 -3.52 5.33 -9.44
CA ALA A 95 -3.68 6.45 -10.36
C ALA A 95 -2.98 6.19 -11.69
N PHE A 96 -1.79 5.61 -11.68
CA PHE A 96 -1.05 5.26 -12.89
C PHE A 96 -1.74 4.16 -13.69
N LEU A 97 -2.22 3.09 -13.04
CA LEU A 97 -2.98 2.01 -13.69
C LEU A 97 -4.28 2.54 -14.29
N SER A 98 -4.98 3.41 -13.58
CA SER A 98 -6.22 4.04 -14.07
C SER A 98 -5.94 4.95 -15.27
N TYR A 99 -4.84 5.70 -15.24
CA TYR A 99 -4.40 6.50 -16.36
C TYR A 99 -4.07 5.66 -17.61
N MET A 100 -3.47 4.49 -17.43
CA MET A 100 -3.20 3.53 -18.51
C MET A 100 -4.44 2.77 -19.00
N GLY A 101 -5.62 3.01 -18.41
CA GLY A 101 -6.87 2.30 -18.72
C GLY A 101 -6.97 0.90 -18.13
N LEU A 102 -6.03 0.52 -17.26
CA LEU A 102 -5.98 -0.77 -16.55
C LEU A 102 -6.48 -0.67 -15.10
N GLY A 103 -6.94 0.50 -14.67
CA GLY A 103 -7.43 0.76 -13.33
C GLY A 103 -8.89 0.38 -13.13
N LEU A 104 -9.48 0.96 -12.10
CA LEU A 104 -10.89 0.77 -11.76
C LEU A 104 -11.79 1.27 -12.89
N LYS A 105 -12.95 0.61 -13.08
CA LYS A 105 -13.95 1.01 -14.07
C LYS A 105 -15.22 1.54 -13.39
N PRO A 106 -16.00 2.39 -14.06
CA PRO A 106 -17.29 2.79 -13.54
C PRO A 106 -18.14 1.58 -13.11
N PRO A 107 -18.90 1.66 -12.00
CA PRO A 107 -19.23 2.87 -11.24
C PRO A 107 -18.22 3.31 -10.18
N GLU A 108 -17.08 2.63 -10.06
CA GLU A 108 -16.03 2.99 -9.09
C GLU A 108 -15.43 4.36 -9.44
N VAL A 109 -15.09 5.13 -8.40
CA VAL A 109 -14.52 6.47 -8.55
C VAL A 109 -13.22 6.54 -7.76
N SER A 110 -12.16 7.00 -8.41
CA SER A 110 -10.87 7.31 -7.78
C SER A 110 -10.27 8.59 -8.36
N TRP A 111 -9.31 9.15 -7.66
CA TRP A 111 -8.59 10.32 -8.20
C TRP A 111 -7.83 9.98 -9.49
N GLY A 112 -7.38 8.73 -9.63
CA GLY A 112 -6.75 8.24 -10.85
C GLY A 112 -7.70 8.24 -12.04
N ILE A 113 -8.92 7.72 -11.87
CA ILE A 113 -9.97 7.74 -12.90
C ILE A 113 -10.33 9.17 -13.27
N MET A 114 -10.57 10.03 -12.27
CA MET A 114 -10.87 11.44 -12.50
C MET A 114 -9.76 12.14 -13.29
N SER A 115 -8.49 11.83 -13.02
CA SER A 115 -7.35 12.38 -13.75
C SER A 115 -7.30 11.87 -15.20
N SER A 116 -7.59 10.58 -15.41
CA SER A 116 -7.64 9.97 -16.74
C SER A 116 -8.75 10.55 -17.62
N GLU A 117 -9.95 10.73 -17.05
CA GLU A 117 -11.08 11.35 -17.75
C GLU A 117 -10.83 12.83 -18.05
N ALA A 118 -10.29 13.57 -17.07
CA ALA A 118 -9.96 14.98 -17.23
C ALA A 118 -8.88 15.24 -18.30
N GLN A 119 -7.95 14.30 -18.48
CA GLN A 119 -6.94 14.40 -19.52
C GLN A 119 -7.55 14.40 -20.92
N GLN A 120 -8.60 13.62 -21.15
CA GLN A 120 -9.26 13.58 -22.46
C GLN A 120 -9.93 14.92 -22.80
N GLN A 121 -10.25 15.70 -21.77
CA GLN A 121 -10.89 17.01 -21.91
C GLN A 121 -9.92 18.18 -21.65
N LEU A 122 -8.61 17.92 -21.56
CA LEU A 122 -7.60 18.91 -21.19
C LEU A 122 -7.63 20.17 -22.05
N MET A 123 -7.91 20.01 -23.35
CA MET A 123 -7.98 21.14 -24.33
C MET A 123 -9.14 22.09 -24.04
N PHE A 124 -10.23 21.60 -23.45
CA PHE A 124 -11.44 22.39 -23.24
C PHE A 124 -11.63 22.79 -21.77
N HIS A 125 -11.20 21.90 -20.84
CA HIS A 125 -11.44 22.08 -19.40
C HIS A 125 -10.21 21.71 -18.57
N PRO A 126 -9.09 22.46 -18.66
CA PRO A 126 -7.84 22.11 -17.98
C PRO A 126 -7.96 22.11 -16.44
N TYR A 127 -8.90 22.84 -15.88
CA TYR A 127 -9.13 22.88 -14.43
C TYR A 127 -9.63 21.56 -13.86
N GLN A 128 -10.25 20.69 -14.66
CA GLN A 128 -10.72 19.38 -14.20
C GLN A 128 -9.58 18.44 -13.82
N LEU A 129 -8.43 18.54 -14.50
CA LEU A 129 -7.23 17.77 -14.17
C LEU A 129 -6.53 18.31 -12.92
N PHE A 130 -6.61 19.61 -12.68
CA PHE A 130 -5.91 20.25 -11.57
C PHE A 130 -6.35 19.71 -10.20
N PHE A 131 -7.65 19.54 -9.97
CA PHE A 131 -8.17 19.12 -8.67
C PHE A 131 -7.77 17.69 -8.26
N PRO A 132 -7.98 16.64 -9.08
CA PRO A 132 -7.59 15.29 -8.68
C PRO A 132 -6.07 15.13 -8.56
N THR A 133 -5.28 15.75 -9.42
CA THR A 133 -3.82 15.69 -9.31
C THR A 133 -3.31 16.42 -8.07
N LEU A 134 -3.92 17.55 -7.70
CA LEU A 134 -3.61 18.24 -6.45
C LEU A 134 -3.94 17.39 -5.24
N MET A 135 -5.09 16.69 -5.23
CA MET A 135 -5.47 15.80 -4.12
C MET A 135 -4.50 14.63 -3.97
N ILE A 136 -4.08 14.01 -5.08
CA ILE A 136 -3.03 12.97 -5.07
C ILE A 136 -1.74 13.53 -4.48
N ALA A 137 -1.27 14.68 -4.96
CA ALA A 137 -0.03 15.28 -4.51
C ALA A 137 -0.05 15.63 -3.02
N LEU A 138 -1.13 16.26 -2.54
CA LEU A 138 -1.30 16.63 -1.13
C LEU A 138 -1.36 15.39 -0.23
N THR A 139 -2.07 14.35 -0.66
CA THR A 139 -2.16 13.10 0.11
C THR A 139 -0.80 12.41 0.19
N MET A 140 -0.10 12.31 -0.93
CA MET A 140 1.27 11.75 -0.96
C MET A 140 2.21 12.52 -0.04
N LEU A 141 2.20 13.85 -0.12
CA LEU A 141 3.02 14.71 0.74
C LEU A 141 2.69 14.52 2.21
N SER A 142 1.40 14.48 2.57
CA SER A 142 0.95 14.31 3.96
C SER A 142 1.40 12.98 4.55
N PHE A 143 1.25 11.88 3.81
CA PHE A 143 1.70 10.56 4.28
C PHE A 143 3.22 10.44 4.33
N THR A 144 3.95 11.08 3.42
CA THR A 144 5.42 11.11 3.45
C THR A 144 5.92 11.86 4.68
N LEU A 145 5.38 13.04 4.96
CA LEU A 145 5.72 13.81 6.17
C LEU A 145 5.35 13.06 7.46
N LEU A 146 4.20 12.39 7.47
CA LEU A 146 3.78 11.55 8.58
C LEU A 146 4.75 10.38 8.79
N GLY A 147 5.16 9.72 7.70
CA GLY A 147 6.11 8.61 7.73
C GLY A 147 7.48 9.03 8.26
N ASP A 148 7.98 10.19 7.82
CA ASP A 148 9.25 10.75 8.31
C ASP A 148 9.15 11.08 9.80
N GLY A 149 8.07 11.74 10.24
CA GLY A 149 7.83 12.06 11.65
C GLY A 149 7.71 10.82 12.54
N LEU A 150 7.02 9.77 12.05
CA LEU A 150 6.94 8.48 12.76
C LEU A 150 8.30 7.77 12.82
N ARG A 151 9.07 7.82 11.75
CA ARG A 151 10.43 7.25 11.72
C ARG A 151 11.31 7.91 12.77
N ASP A 152 11.32 9.23 12.83
CA ASP A 152 12.11 9.98 13.79
C ASP A 152 11.65 9.72 15.23
N ALA A 153 10.34 9.64 15.48
CA ALA A 153 9.78 9.36 16.79
C ALA A 153 10.05 7.93 17.29
N LEU A 154 10.14 6.97 16.36
CA LEU A 154 10.35 5.56 16.67
C LEU A 154 11.82 5.12 16.60
N ASP A 155 12.74 5.97 16.13
CA ASP A 155 14.17 5.64 16.10
C ASP A 155 14.78 5.72 17.50
N PRO A 156 15.23 4.60 18.10
CA PRO A 156 15.82 4.59 19.44
C PRO A 156 17.15 5.38 19.53
N LYS A 157 17.81 5.61 18.39
CA LYS A 157 19.10 6.32 18.34
C LYS A 157 18.97 7.83 18.55
N LEU A 158 17.80 8.38 18.29
CA LEU A 158 17.50 9.81 18.49
C LEU A 158 17.05 10.12 19.93
N ARG A 159 16.79 9.10 20.73
CA ARG A 159 16.41 9.20 22.13
C ARG A 159 17.68 9.25 23.02
N LYS A 160 18.43 10.37 22.94
CA LYS A 160 19.46 10.71 23.92
C LYS A 160 18.90 11.63 24.99
#